data_c550774621839dbeaa82920633250358
#
_entry.id   c550774621839dbeaa82920633250358
#
_cell.length_a   1.000
_cell.length_b   1.000
_cell.length_c   1.000
_cell.angle_alpha   90.00
_cell.angle_beta   90.00
_cell.angle_gamma   90.00
#
_symmetry.space_group_name_H-M   'P 1'
#
loop_
_entity.id
_entity.type
_entity.pdbx_description
1 polymer ?
#
loop_
_entity_poly.entity_id
_entity_poly.type
_entity_poly.pdbx_seq_one_letter_code
_entity_poly.pdbx_strand_id
1 'polypeptide(L)'
;MKHLSFDIEISNVFDLKRGEDLLDHAPFQIAVAATVDSDGSSRLWYTAGGDGTPAPAMDRSKAQELLAFLLKMQQEGWRLFAWNGLGFDLRWIGYNAGDMETAARVALDSYDPMFQFFNQRGFTVGLAAVAEAMGVRQTKLMNPADAPREWSKGNYQRVMDYVIGDCQITNAIVEAIARRGGVAWRTQKGTVSSEPMPRFKTVAEVLRDPEPDQSWMTGGGLKRSKFAQWLPAHVLPSQRGPETPLL
;
A
#
# COMPACT_ATOMS: atom_id res chain seq x y z
N MET A 1 17.83 6.88 5.30
CA MET A 1 16.91 5.97 6.06
C MET A 1 16.84 4.67 5.27
N LYS A 2 17.15 3.54 5.89
CA LYS A 2 17.09 2.21 5.24
C LYS A 2 15.62 1.82 5.07
N HIS A 3 15.09 1.85 3.86
CA HIS A 3 13.69 1.57 3.58
C HIS A 3 13.50 0.80 2.27
N LEU A 4 12.36 0.15 2.16
CA LEU A 4 11.95 -0.65 1.03
C LEU A 4 10.46 -0.40 0.77
N SER A 5 10.11 -0.05 -0.46
CA SER A 5 8.71 -0.02 -0.89
C SER A 5 8.31 -1.30 -1.57
N PHE A 6 7.04 -1.66 -1.47
CA PHE A 6 6.42 -2.78 -2.17
C PHE A 6 5.05 -2.39 -2.70
N ASP A 7 4.63 -3.05 -3.76
CA ASP A 7 3.35 -2.85 -4.43
C ASP A 7 2.94 -4.12 -5.16
N ILE A 8 1.63 -4.33 -5.39
CA ILE A 8 1.10 -5.48 -6.10
C ILE A 8 0.15 -5.06 -7.22
N GLU A 9 0.11 -5.89 -8.27
CA GLU A 9 -0.93 -5.83 -9.30
C GLU A 9 -1.77 -7.11 -9.26
N ILE A 10 -3.10 -6.96 -9.35
CA ILE A 10 -4.01 -8.09 -9.35
C ILE A 10 -4.18 -8.66 -10.76
N SER A 11 -4.52 -9.96 -10.85
CA SER A 11 -4.79 -10.64 -12.12
C SER A 11 -6.27 -10.59 -12.53
N ASN A 12 -7.16 -10.26 -11.60
CA ASN A 12 -8.59 -10.26 -11.83
C ASN A 12 -9.00 -9.07 -12.70
N VAL A 13 -9.64 -9.34 -13.83
CA VAL A 13 -10.18 -8.31 -14.73
C VAL A 13 -11.61 -8.02 -14.36
N PHE A 14 -11.92 -6.76 -14.10
CA PHE A 14 -13.28 -6.30 -13.78
C PHE A 14 -13.71 -5.17 -14.70
N ASP A 15 -15.01 -5.15 -15.03
CA ASP A 15 -15.69 -4.03 -15.69
C ASP A 15 -16.51 -3.27 -14.64
N LEU A 16 -15.80 -2.49 -13.81
CA LEU A 16 -16.43 -1.72 -12.74
C LEU A 16 -17.34 -0.63 -13.32
N LYS A 17 -18.59 -0.60 -12.88
CA LYS A 17 -19.50 0.51 -13.16
C LYS A 17 -19.16 1.70 -12.27
N ARG A 18 -19.61 2.86 -12.70
CA ARG A 18 -19.39 4.10 -11.92
C ARG A 18 -20.02 3.97 -10.52
N GLY A 19 -19.21 4.08 -9.49
CA GLY A 19 -19.63 4.02 -8.09
C GLY A 19 -19.55 2.63 -7.44
N GLU A 20 -19.18 1.59 -8.19
CA GLU A 20 -18.88 0.28 -7.62
C GLU A 20 -17.53 0.31 -6.90
N ASP A 21 -17.45 -0.36 -5.76
CA ASP A 21 -16.22 -0.54 -5.02
C ASP A 21 -15.50 -1.79 -5.52
N LEU A 22 -14.23 -1.66 -5.89
CA LEU A 22 -13.42 -2.82 -6.29
C LEU A 22 -13.45 -3.93 -5.22
N LEU A 23 -13.49 -3.58 -3.94
CA LEU A 23 -13.51 -4.55 -2.84
C LEU A 23 -14.79 -5.41 -2.79
N ASP A 24 -15.87 -5.00 -3.45
CA ASP A 24 -17.09 -5.82 -3.56
C ASP A 24 -16.86 -7.06 -4.45
N HIS A 25 -15.80 -7.07 -5.23
CA HIS A 25 -15.40 -8.17 -6.11
C HIS A 25 -14.28 -9.07 -5.50
N ALA A 26 -13.92 -8.84 -4.24
CA ALA A 26 -12.92 -9.66 -3.55
C ALA A 26 -13.39 -11.13 -3.39
N PRO A 27 -12.46 -12.09 -3.28
CA PRO A 27 -11.01 -11.92 -3.11
C PRO A 27 -10.25 -11.74 -4.42
N PHE A 28 -9.03 -11.17 -4.34
CA PHE A 28 -8.19 -10.94 -5.51
C PHE A 28 -6.99 -11.88 -5.54
N GLN A 29 -6.65 -12.30 -6.76
CA GLN A 29 -5.41 -13.00 -7.05
C GLN A 29 -4.34 -11.99 -7.48
N ILE A 30 -3.13 -12.17 -7.01
CA ILE A 30 -1.98 -11.34 -7.40
C ILE A 30 -1.44 -11.83 -8.75
N ALA A 31 -1.21 -10.93 -9.67
CA ALA A 31 -0.48 -11.20 -10.92
C ALA A 31 1.03 -11.12 -10.69
N VAL A 32 1.47 -9.99 -10.19
CA VAL A 32 2.86 -9.65 -9.94
C VAL A 32 2.96 -8.69 -8.76
N ALA A 33 4.08 -8.74 -8.04
CA ALA A 33 4.46 -7.74 -7.07
C ALA A 33 5.87 -7.25 -7.35
N ALA A 34 6.20 -6.06 -6.84
CA ALA A 34 7.55 -5.54 -6.83
C ALA A 34 7.96 -5.11 -5.43
N THR A 35 9.26 -5.17 -5.19
CA THR A 35 9.91 -4.52 -4.05
C THR A 35 11.07 -3.68 -4.58
N VAL A 36 11.21 -2.44 -4.08
CA VAL A 36 12.30 -1.53 -4.45
C VAL A 36 12.88 -0.93 -3.18
N ASP A 37 14.20 -1.09 -2.99
CA ASP A 37 14.87 -0.54 -1.82
C ASP A 37 15.31 0.93 -2.02
N SER A 38 15.80 1.54 -0.93
CA SER A 38 16.27 2.92 -0.92
C SER A 38 17.49 3.18 -1.81
N ASP A 39 18.18 2.13 -2.26
CA ASP A 39 19.34 2.23 -3.14
C ASP A 39 18.94 2.05 -4.61
N GLY A 40 17.63 1.78 -4.87
CA GLY A 40 17.06 1.60 -6.19
C GLY A 40 17.10 0.16 -6.70
N SER A 41 17.57 -0.80 -5.91
CA SER A 41 17.54 -2.22 -6.29
C SER A 41 16.10 -2.72 -6.27
N SER A 42 15.68 -3.35 -7.37
CA SER A 42 14.31 -3.85 -7.53
C SER A 42 14.29 -5.38 -7.61
N ARG A 43 13.19 -5.97 -7.11
CA ARG A 43 12.89 -7.39 -7.26
C ARG A 43 11.43 -7.56 -7.64
N LEU A 44 11.20 -8.40 -8.67
CA LEU A 44 9.88 -8.83 -9.10
C LEU A 44 9.52 -10.18 -8.48
N TRP A 45 8.24 -10.34 -8.19
CA TRP A 45 7.64 -11.51 -7.60
C TRP A 45 6.46 -11.94 -8.47
N TYR A 46 6.58 -13.06 -9.14
CA TYR A 46 5.54 -13.68 -9.94
C TYR A 46 5.83 -15.16 -10.08
N THR A 47 4.86 -15.95 -10.43
CA THR A 47 5.04 -17.36 -10.74
C THR A 47 5.41 -17.50 -12.22
N ALA A 48 6.50 -18.20 -12.53
CA ALA A 48 6.84 -18.57 -13.89
C ALA A 48 5.97 -19.74 -14.34
N GLY A 49 5.39 -19.65 -15.53
CA GLY A 49 4.72 -20.77 -16.19
C GLY A 49 5.70 -21.80 -16.73
N GLY A 50 5.19 -22.92 -17.20
CA GLY A 50 6.01 -24.03 -17.70
C GLY A 50 6.82 -23.71 -18.97
N ASP A 51 6.45 -22.68 -19.71
CA ASP A 51 7.12 -22.18 -20.91
C ASP A 51 8.09 -21.02 -20.61
N GLY A 52 8.26 -20.66 -19.33
CA GLY A 52 9.09 -19.56 -18.89
C GLY A 52 8.41 -18.18 -18.93
N THR A 53 7.18 -18.08 -19.44
CA THR A 53 6.38 -16.86 -19.33
C THR A 53 5.77 -16.73 -17.93
N PRO A 54 5.38 -15.52 -17.49
CA PRO A 54 4.62 -15.38 -16.24
C PRO A 54 3.30 -16.14 -16.27
N ALA A 55 2.95 -16.81 -15.16
CA ALA A 55 1.65 -17.43 -14.99
C ALA A 55 0.55 -16.35 -14.89
N PRO A 56 -0.72 -16.70 -15.17
CA PRO A 56 -1.84 -15.77 -15.07
C PRO A 56 -1.99 -15.13 -13.68
N ALA A 57 -1.63 -15.88 -12.63
CA ALA A 57 -1.64 -15.41 -11.25
C ALA A 57 -0.47 -16.02 -10.46
N MET A 58 -0.07 -15.32 -9.41
CA MET A 58 0.92 -15.79 -8.45
C MET A 58 0.36 -16.99 -7.69
N ASP A 59 1.14 -18.07 -7.60
CA ASP A 59 0.79 -19.22 -6.79
C ASP A 59 1.06 -18.98 -5.30
N ARG A 60 0.50 -19.86 -4.47
CA ARG A 60 0.64 -19.75 -3.00
C ARG A 60 2.11 -19.78 -2.55
N SER A 61 2.95 -20.60 -3.16
CA SER A 61 4.37 -20.72 -2.78
C SER A 61 5.10 -19.41 -3.01
N LYS A 62 4.87 -18.76 -4.16
CA LYS A 62 5.48 -17.48 -4.49
C LYS A 62 4.96 -16.35 -3.59
N ALA A 63 3.66 -16.35 -3.26
CA ALA A 63 3.10 -15.39 -2.30
C ALA A 63 3.68 -15.58 -0.89
N GLN A 64 3.93 -16.83 -0.48
CA GLN A 64 4.62 -17.13 0.80
C GLN A 64 6.08 -16.66 0.78
N GLU A 65 6.79 -16.83 -0.34
CA GLU A 65 8.16 -16.32 -0.49
C GLU A 65 8.19 -14.78 -0.35
N LEU A 66 7.25 -14.08 -0.99
CA LEU A 66 7.12 -12.61 -0.86
C LEU A 66 6.85 -12.21 0.59
N LEU A 67 5.87 -12.84 1.24
CA LEU A 67 5.51 -12.52 2.62
C LEU A 67 6.67 -12.78 3.59
N ALA A 68 7.36 -13.91 3.43
CA ALA A 68 8.53 -14.26 4.22
C ALA A 68 9.70 -13.26 3.99
N PHE A 69 9.88 -12.79 2.74
CA PHE A 69 10.86 -11.77 2.42
C PHE A 69 10.54 -10.44 3.13
N LEU A 70 9.28 -9.97 3.07
CA LEU A 70 8.87 -8.73 3.73
C LEU A 70 9.10 -8.82 5.25
N LEU A 71 8.69 -9.93 5.88
CA LEU A 71 8.95 -10.16 7.30
C LEU A 71 10.44 -10.16 7.64
N LYS A 72 11.26 -10.84 6.84
CA LYS A 72 12.71 -10.86 7.00
C LYS A 72 13.30 -9.46 6.92
N MET A 73 12.88 -8.65 5.96
CA MET A 73 13.37 -7.28 5.81
C MET A 73 13.05 -6.43 7.04
N GLN A 74 11.86 -6.56 7.65
CA GLN A 74 11.55 -5.89 8.92
C GLN A 74 12.47 -6.36 10.06
N GLN A 75 12.68 -7.66 10.19
CA GLN A 75 13.60 -8.24 11.20
C GLN A 75 15.04 -7.73 11.03
N GLU A 76 15.47 -7.43 9.81
CA GLU A 76 16.77 -6.84 9.50
C GLU A 76 16.79 -5.30 9.63
N GLY A 77 15.72 -4.70 10.17
CA GLY A 77 15.62 -3.28 10.47
C GLY A 77 15.29 -2.38 9.27
N TRP A 78 14.79 -2.95 8.17
CA TRP A 78 14.27 -2.17 7.08
C TRP A 78 12.88 -1.63 7.41
N ARG A 79 12.61 -0.38 7.04
CA ARG A 79 11.26 0.20 7.10
C ARG A 79 10.52 -0.13 5.83
N LEU A 80 9.42 -0.86 5.93
CA LEU A 80 8.59 -1.20 4.78
C LEU A 80 7.55 -0.10 4.54
N PHE A 81 7.45 0.35 3.29
CA PHE A 81 6.46 1.34 2.86
C PHE A 81 5.58 0.78 1.75
N ALA A 82 4.29 1.07 1.80
CA ALA A 82 3.38 0.90 0.68
C ALA A 82 2.31 1.99 0.70
N TRP A 83 1.83 2.39 -0.46
CA TRP A 83 0.75 3.38 -0.58
C TRP A 83 -0.60 2.67 -0.59
N ASN A 84 -1.35 2.73 0.51
CA ASN A 84 -2.53 1.91 0.79
C ASN A 84 -2.23 0.44 1.10
N GLY A 85 -1.02 0.16 1.56
CA GLY A 85 -0.56 -1.20 1.84
C GLY A 85 -1.39 -1.95 2.87
N LEU A 86 -1.92 -1.24 3.89
CA LEU A 86 -2.84 -1.81 4.87
C LEU A 86 -4.19 -2.17 4.23
N GLY A 87 -4.75 -1.26 3.44
CA GLY A 87 -6.07 -1.46 2.86
C GLY A 87 -6.10 -2.46 1.71
N PHE A 88 -4.95 -2.67 1.05
CA PHE A 88 -4.90 -3.46 -0.17
C PHE A 88 -3.75 -4.48 -0.17
N ASP A 89 -2.52 -4.08 -0.34
CA ASP A 89 -1.41 -4.98 -0.68
C ASP A 89 -1.23 -6.12 0.31
N LEU A 90 -1.06 -5.83 1.59
CA LEU A 90 -0.79 -6.83 2.61
C LEU A 90 -1.97 -7.76 2.86
N ARG A 91 -3.19 -7.26 2.69
CA ARG A 91 -4.40 -8.09 2.73
C ARG A 91 -4.36 -9.18 1.67
N TRP A 92 -4.02 -8.81 0.44
CA TRP A 92 -4.03 -9.77 -0.67
C TRP A 92 -2.77 -10.62 -0.72
N ILE A 93 -1.62 -10.12 -0.28
CA ILE A 93 -0.43 -10.96 -0.05
C ILE A 93 -0.75 -12.05 0.98
N GLY A 94 -1.34 -11.71 2.12
CA GLY A 94 -1.74 -12.67 3.15
C GLY A 94 -2.77 -13.69 2.64
N TYR A 95 -3.77 -13.24 1.89
CA TYR A 95 -4.78 -14.13 1.30
C TYR A 95 -4.15 -15.14 0.32
N ASN A 96 -3.34 -14.67 -0.63
CA ASN A 96 -2.69 -15.53 -1.62
C ASN A 96 -1.65 -16.47 -0.99
N ALA A 97 -0.94 -16.03 0.05
CA ALA A 97 -0.02 -16.86 0.83
C ALA A 97 -0.75 -17.89 1.71
N GLY A 98 -2.03 -17.65 2.02
CA GLY A 98 -2.77 -18.44 3.00
C GLY A 98 -2.28 -18.24 4.43
N ASP A 99 -1.70 -17.07 4.73
CA ASP A 99 -1.16 -16.71 6.04
C ASP A 99 -1.50 -15.24 6.40
N MET A 100 -2.75 -15.04 6.80
CA MET A 100 -3.27 -13.74 7.22
C MET A 100 -2.65 -13.26 8.53
N GLU A 101 -2.21 -14.16 9.38
CA GLU A 101 -1.59 -13.84 10.66
C GLU A 101 -0.24 -13.14 10.47
N THR A 102 0.64 -13.75 9.66
CA THR A 102 1.95 -13.14 9.33
C THR A 102 1.76 -11.84 8.55
N ALA A 103 0.83 -11.79 7.59
CA ALA A 103 0.54 -10.58 6.85
C ALA A 103 0.07 -9.43 7.76
N ALA A 104 -0.76 -9.73 8.75
CA ALA A 104 -1.22 -8.74 9.73
C ALA A 104 -0.07 -8.20 10.59
N ARG A 105 0.85 -9.07 11.04
CA ARG A 105 2.05 -8.65 11.78
C ARG A 105 2.93 -7.74 10.93
N VAL A 106 3.20 -8.13 9.68
CA VAL A 106 3.95 -7.29 8.73
C VAL A 106 3.24 -5.95 8.53
N ALA A 107 1.90 -5.95 8.38
CA ALA A 107 1.14 -4.71 8.19
C ALA A 107 1.25 -3.76 9.38
N LEU A 108 1.14 -4.28 10.60
CA LEU A 108 1.19 -3.46 11.81
C LEU A 108 2.53 -2.75 12.01
N ASP A 109 3.63 -3.38 11.60
CA ASP A 109 4.99 -2.82 11.67
C ASP A 109 5.43 -2.11 10.37
N SER A 110 4.56 -2.06 9.36
CA SER A 110 4.81 -1.30 8.13
C SER A 110 4.36 0.15 8.26
N TYR A 111 4.79 0.97 7.32
CA TYR A 111 4.44 2.38 7.18
C TYR A 111 3.55 2.56 5.96
N ASP A 112 2.37 3.10 6.16
CA ASP A 112 1.42 3.43 5.08
C ASP A 112 1.13 4.94 5.13
N PRO A 113 1.84 5.76 4.33
CA PRO A 113 1.67 7.21 4.38
C PRO A 113 0.26 7.66 3.98
N MET A 114 -0.42 6.90 3.10
CA MET A 114 -1.80 7.21 2.73
C MET A 114 -2.76 6.93 3.88
N PHE A 115 -2.59 5.82 4.61
CA PHE A 115 -3.39 5.52 5.79
C PHE A 115 -3.11 6.50 6.94
N GLN A 116 -1.85 6.89 7.16
CA GLN A 116 -1.51 7.93 8.13
C GLN A 116 -2.16 9.26 7.77
N PHE A 117 -2.12 9.68 6.49
CA PHE A 117 -2.81 10.87 6.00
C PHE A 117 -4.33 10.78 6.19
N PHE A 118 -4.92 9.62 5.81
CA PHE A 118 -6.35 9.38 6.04
C PHE A 118 -6.73 9.59 7.51
N ASN A 119 -5.92 9.07 8.42
CA ASN A 119 -6.19 9.20 9.85
C ASN A 119 -6.09 10.66 10.35
N GLN A 120 -5.33 11.51 9.68
CA GLN A 120 -5.23 12.93 9.99
C GLN A 120 -6.38 13.76 9.38
N ARG A 121 -6.85 13.38 8.17
CA ARG A 121 -7.75 14.22 7.36
C ARG A 121 -9.13 13.62 7.09
N GLY A 122 -9.32 12.34 7.32
CA GLY A 122 -10.60 11.65 7.10
C GLY A 122 -10.90 11.25 5.65
N PHE A 123 -9.98 11.50 4.70
CA PHE A 123 -10.10 11.10 3.29
C PHE A 123 -8.76 10.62 2.75
N THR A 124 -8.79 9.88 1.65
CA THR A 124 -7.60 9.34 1.00
C THR A 124 -7.12 10.23 -0.14
N VAL A 125 -5.84 10.13 -0.46
CA VAL A 125 -5.23 10.77 -1.65
C VAL A 125 -4.49 9.72 -2.47
N GLY A 126 -4.64 9.80 -3.79
CA GLY A 126 -3.94 8.88 -4.69
C GLY A 126 -2.46 9.20 -4.82
N LEU A 127 -1.64 8.16 -5.05
CA LEU A 127 -0.19 8.24 -5.21
C LEU A 127 0.21 9.32 -6.25
N ALA A 128 -0.45 9.33 -7.42
CA ALA A 128 -0.18 10.26 -8.50
C ALA A 128 -0.41 11.74 -8.11
N ALA A 129 -1.50 12.02 -7.36
CA ALA A 129 -1.82 13.38 -6.93
C ALA A 129 -0.79 13.92 -5.90
N VAL A 130 -0.24 13.03 -5.08
CA VAL A 130 0.81 13.36 -4.13
C VAL A 130 2.15 13.53 -4.85
N ALA A 131 2.52 12.61 -5.73
CA ALA A 131 3.77 12.70 -6.49
C ALA A 131 3.85 14.01 -7.29
N GLU A 132 2.76 14.39 -7.98
CA GLU A 132 2.69 15.65 -8.73
C GLU A 132 2.91 16.86 -7.82
N ALA A 133 2.20 16.94 -6.69
CA ALA A 133 2.30 18.07 -5.76
C ALA A 133 3.64 18.13 -5.01
N MET A 134 4.26 16.98 -4.78
CA MET A 134 5.58 16.85 -4.14
C MET A 134 6.74 17.09 -5.12
N GLY A 135 6.46 17.23 -6.42
CA GLY A 135 7.47 17.40 -7.46
C GLY A 135 8.28 16.14 -7.75
N VAL A 136 7.69 14.98 -7.46
CA VAL A 136 8.26 13.67 -7.81
C VAL A 136 7.96 13.40 -9.28
N ARG A 137 9.02 13.11 -10.05
CA ARG A 137 8.84 12.75 -11.47
C ARG A 137 8.08 11.43 -11.56
N GLN A 138 7.01 11.44 -12.35
CA GLN A 138 6.26 10.26 -12.71
C GLN A 138 6.42 10.01 -14.20
N THR A 139 6.77 8.77 -14.55
CA THR A 139 6.49 8.29 -15.89
C THR A 139 5.15 7.57 -15.80
N LYS A 140 4.07 8.19 -16.31
CA LYS A 140 2.75 7.56 -16.33
C LYS A 140 2.80 6.40 -17.32
N LEU A 141 3.07 5.20 -16.82
CA LEU A 141 3.22 4.01 -17.64
C LEU A 141 1.86 3.45 -18.04
N MET A 142 0.83 3.57 -17.16
CA MET A 142 -0.48 2.97 -17.40
C MET A 142 -1.53 3.54 -16.42
N ASN A 143 -2.82 3.31 -16.71
CA ASN A 143 -3.87 3.47 -15.71
C ASN A 143 -3.90 2.20 -14.83
N PRO A 144 -3.97 2.29 -13.49
CA PRO A 144 -4.05 1.12 -12.61
C PRO A 144 -5.13 0.10 -13.01
N ALA A 145 -6.30 0.57 -13.45
CA ALA A 145 -7.39 -0.29 -13.89
C ALA A 145 -7.10 -1.13 -15.14
N ASP A 146 -6.04 -0.78 -15.88
CA ASP A 146 -5.64 -1.50 -17.10
C ASP A 146 -4.64 -2.63 -16.82
N ALA A 147 -3.95 -2.62 -15.68
CA ALA A 147 -2.90 -3.57 -15.37
C ALA A 147 -3.36 -5.05 -15.47
N PRO A 148 -4.52 -5.46 -14.90
CA PRO A 148 -5.00 -6.83 -15.05
C PRO A 148 -5.27 -7.22 -16.50
N ARG A 149 -5.80 -6.28 -17.32
CA ARG A 149 -6.06 -6.52 -18.73
C ARG A 149 -4.78 -6.66 -19.55
N GLU A 150 -3.79 -5.83 -19.28
CA GLU A 150 -2.49 -5.91 -19.93
C GLU A 150 -1.78 -7.21 -19.57
N TRP A 151 -1.85 -7.64 -18.30
CA TRP A 151 -1.33 -8.93 -17.85
C TRP A 151 -1.99 -10.09 -18.59
N SER A 152 -3.32 -10.11 -18.67
CA SER A 152 -4.08 -11.16 -19.35
C SER A 152 -3.82 -11.24 -20.87
N LYS A 153 -3.38 -10.13 -21.50
CA LYS A 153 -2.97 -10.08 -22.91
C LYS A 153 -1.51 -10.52 -23.13
N GLY A 154 -0.75 -10.84 -22.08
CA GLY A 154 0.66 -11.17 -22.16
C GLY A 154 1.61 -9.97 -22.21
N ASN A 155 1.14 -8.76 -21.98
CA ASN A 155 1.97 -7.55 -21.92
C ASN A 155 2.70 -7.44 -20.56
N TYR A 156 3.30 -8.55 -20.13
CA TYR A 156 3.87 -8.73 -18.79
C TYR A 156 4.92 -7.67 -18.44
N GLN A 157 5.86 -7.39 -19.35
CA GLN A 157 6.93 -6.43 -19.08
C GLN A 157 6.37 -5.04 -18.75
N ARG A 158 5.33 -4.62 -19.46
CA ARG A 158 4.67 -3.33 -19.21
C ARG A 158 4.08 -3.24 -17.81
N VAL A 159 3.46 -4.32 -17.32
CA VAL A 159 2.91 -4.38 -15.96
C VAL A 159 4.02 -4.47 -14.91
N MET A 160 5.09 -5.21 -15.19
CA MET A 160 6.28 -5.29 -14.33
C MET A 160 6.97 -3.92 -14.19
N ASP A 161 7.14 -3.19 -15.28
CA ASP A 161 7.72 -1.85 -15.25
C ASP A 161 6.82 -0.88 -14.49
N TYR A 162 5.50 -1.05 -14.61
CA TYR A 162 4.51 -0.24 -13.91
C TYR A 162 4.58 -0.45 -12.39
N VAL A 163 4.52 -1.68 -11.90
CA VAL A 163 4.57 -1.97 -10.45
C VAL A 163 5.92 -1.59 -9.83
N ILE A 164 7.03 -1.72 -10.56
CA ILE A 164 8.35 -1.19 -10.13
C ILE A 164 8.30 0.34 -10.04
N GLY A 165 7.69 0.99 -11.03
CA GLY A 165 7.53 2.44 -11.08
C GLY A 165 6.75 2.99 -9.88
N ASP A 166 5.67 2.33 -9.48
CA ASP A 166 4.87 2.74 -8.32
C ASP A 166 5.66 2.58 -7.01
N CYS A 167 6.47 1.54 -6.86
CA CYS A 167 7.42 1.42 -5.74
C CYS A 167 8.46 2.56 -5.75
N GLN A 168 9.04 2.89 -6.91
CA GLN A 168 10.02 3.99 -7.03
C GLN A 168 9.40 5.34 -6.68
N ILE A 169 8.16 5.60 -7.14
CA ILE A 169 7.40 6.81 -6.81
C ILE A 169 7.14 6.86 -5.31
N THR A 170 6.74 5.75 -4.70
CA THR A 170 6.52 5.65 -3.25
C THR A 170 7.79 5.97 -2.48
N ASN A 171 8.95 5.41 -2.84
CA ASN A 171 10.25 5.75 -2.23
C ASN A 171 10.56 7.25 -2.35
N ALA A 172 10.40 7.83 -3.53
CA ALA A 172 10.68 9.25 -3.76
C ALA A 172 9.72 10.17 -2.96
N ILE A 173 8.45 9.79 -2.82
CA ILE A 173 7.48 10.50 -1.96
C ILE A 173 7.88 10.40 -0.49
N VAL A 174 8.23 9.21 -0.01
CA VAL A 174 8.69 8.98 1.38
C VAL A 174 9.89 9.88 1.69
N GLU A 175 10.87 9.95 0.82
CA GLU A 175 12.03 10.84 0.99
C GLU A 175 11.63 12.32 0.96
N ALA A 176 10.71 12.70 0.06
CA ALA A 176 10.24 14.07 -0.03
C ALA A 176 9.46 14.50 1.23
N ILE A 177 8.61 13.63 1.77
CA ILE A 177 7.90 13.85 3.04
C ILE A 177 8.90 13.97 4.19
N ALA A 178 9.89 13.07 4.28
CA ALA A 178 10.92 13.10 5.32
C ALA A 178 11.73 14.42 5.30
N ARG A 179 12.05 14.95 4.11
CA ARG A 179 12.77 16.23 3.96
C ARG A 179 11.92 17.44 4.30
N ARG A 180 10.61 17.42 3.96
CA ARG A 180 9.71 18.59 4.09
C ARG A 180 8.97 18.63 5.42
N GLY A 181 8.89 17.49 6.13
CA GLY A 181 8.06 17.35 7.34
C GLY A 181 6.57 17.39 7.05
N GLY A 182 6.15 17.09 5.81
CA GLY A 182 4.75 17.14 5.41
C GLY A 182 4.50 16.55 4.04
N VAL A 183 3.24 16.21 3.79
CA VAL A 183 2.73 15.69 2.53
C VAL A 183 1.93 16.78 1.81
N ALA A 184 2.07 16.88 0.50
CA ALA A 184 1.26 17.76 -0.35
C ALA A 184 0.57 16.94 -1.44
N TRP A 185 -0.60 17.38 -1.86
CA TRP A 185 -1.38 16.72 -2.90
C TRP A 185 -2.10 17.72 -3.80
N ARG A 186 -2.35 17.33 -5.03
CA ARG A 186 -3.22 18.08 -5.94
C ARG A 186 -4.68 17.75 -5.65
N THR A 187 -5.46 18.79 -5.36
CA THR A 187 -6.90 18.64 -5.13
C THR A 187 -7.66 18.44 -6.45
N GLN A 188 -8.92 17.99 -6.37
CA GLN A 188 -9.80 17.89 -7.55
C GLN A 188 -10.04 19.24 -8.24
N LYS A 189 -9.86 20.36 -7.52
CA LYS A 189 -9.95 21.72 -8.08
C LYS A 189 -8.65 22.19 -8.74
N GLY A 190 -7.63 21.33 -8.81
CA GLY A 190 -6.33 21.65 -9.41
C GLY A 190 -5.40 22.49 -8.54
N THR A 191 -5.77 22.80 -7.28
CA THR A 191 -4.90 23.49 -6.33
C THR A 191 -4.02 22.50 -5.58
N VAL A 192 -2.91 22.96 -5.01
CA VAL A 192 -2.06 22.19 -4.12
C VAL A 192 -2.46 22.48 -2.67
N SER A 193 -2.67 21.43 -1.90
CA SER A 193 -2.85 21.47 -0.44
C SER A 193 -1.76 20.67 0.24
N SER A 194 -1.53 20.91 1.53
CA SER A 194 -0.52 20.20 2.30
C SER A 194 -0.99 19.91 3.73
N GLU A 195 -0.39 18.88 4.35
CA GLU A 195 -0.62 18.47 5.71
C GLU A 195 0.72 18.17 6.39
N PRO A 196 0.96 18.62 7.62
CA PRO A 196 2.14 18.25 8.38
C PRO A 196 2.23 16.72 8.59
N MET A 197 3.39 16.17 8.32
CA MET A 197 3.74 14.77 8.60
C MET A 197 5.21 14.73 9.03
N PRO A 198 5.52 15.22 10.24
CA PRO A 198 6.90 15.40 10.69
C PRO A 198 7.64 14.09 10.92
N ARG A 199 6.91 12.99 11.08
CA ARG A 199 7.44 11.63 11.15
C ARG A 199 6.45 10.65 10.55
N PHE A 200 6.97 9.54 10.08
CA PHE A 200 6.15 8.38 9.76
C PHE A 200 5.80 7.62 11.04
N LYS A 201 4.57 7.17 11.12
CA LYS A 201 4.05 6.26 12.12
C LYS A 201 3.86 4.88 11.50
N THR A 202 4.16 3.83 12.23
CA THR A 202 3.73 2.50 11.82
C THR A 202 2.21 2.40 11.79
N VAL A 203 1.67 1.44 11.06
CA VAL A 203 0.22 1.19 11.05
C VAL A 203 -0.31 0.97 12.47
N ALA A 204 0.44 0.23 13.32
CA ALA A 204 0.07 0.02 14.72
C ALA A 204 0.00 1.33 15.53
N GLU A 205 0.91 2.27 15.29
CA GLU A 205 0.87 3.60 15.92
C GLU A 205 -0.34 4.41 15.45
N VAL A 206 -0.62 4.39 14.12
CA VAL A 206 -1.79 5.10 13.54
C VAL A 206 -3.10 4.54 14.07
N LEU A 207 -3.20 3.22 14.25
CA LEU A 207 -4.40 2.58 14.83
C LEU A 207 -4.65 2.94 16.30
N ARG A 208 -3.63 3.38 17.04
CA ARG A 208 -3.79 3.89 18.43
C ARG A 208 -4.19 5.37 18.47
N ASP A 209 -3.98 6.11 17.39
CA ASP A 209 -4.44 7.50 17.33
C ASP A 209 -5.98 7.57 17.35
N PRO A 210 -6.58 8.69 17.75
CA PRO A 210 -8.03 8.91 17.61
C PRO A 210 -8.51 8.69 16.18
N GLU A 211 -9.78 8.30 16.02
CA GLU A 211 -10.45 8.29 14.70
C GLU A 211 -10.39 9.69 14.07
N PRO A 212 -10.30 9.79 12.73
CA PRO A 212 -10.26 11.07 12.06
C PRO A 212 -11.56 11.86 12.28
N ASP A 213 -11.44 13.17 12.50
CA ASP A 213 -12.61 14.04 12.50
C ASP A 213 -13.15 14.20 11.07
N GLN A 214 -14.33 13.68 10.85
CA GLN A 214 -15.07 13.73 9.58
C GLN A 214 -16.38 14.53 9.69
N SER A 215 -16.60 15.27 10.78
CA SER A 215 -17.82 16.07 11.03
C SER A 215 -18.08 17.12 9.95
N TRP A 216 -17.02 17.57 9.27
CA TRP A 216 -17.07 18.54 8.17
C TRP A 216 -17.48 17.93 6.81
N MET A 217 -17.56 16.59 6.70
CA MET A 217 -17.86 15.89 5.44
C MET A 217 -19.38 15.72 5.28
N THR A 218 -19.91 16.14 4.13
CA THR A 218 -21.31 15.86 3.75
C THR A 218 -21.40 14.49 3.09
N GLY A 219 -22.29 13.60 3.60
CA GLY A 219 -22.53 12.29 2.99
C GLY A 219 -21.80 11.11 3.62
N GLY A 220 -21.18 11.31 4.78
CA GLY A 220 -20.44 10.28 5.52
C GLY A 220 -19.00 10.10 5.01
N GLY A 221 -18.10 9.83 5.93
CA GLY A 221 -16.69 9.61 5.63
C GLY A 221 -16.34 8.14 5.45
N LEU A 222 -15.19 7.87 4.87
CA LEU A 222 -14.61 6.53 4.81
C LEU A 222 -14.26 6.08 6.23
N LYS A 223 -14.69 4.88 6.63
CA LYS A 223 -14.39 4.35 7.97
C LYS A 223 -12.99 3.74 8.02
N ARG A 224 -12.27 3.92 9.12
CA ARG A 224 -10.98 3.29 9.39
C ARG A 224 -11.06 1.76 9.27
N SER A 225 -12.17 1.15 9.69
CA SER A 225 -12.40 -0.30 9.58
C SER A 225 -12.30 -0.81 8.14
N LYS A 226 -12.58 0.00 7.13
CA LYS A 226 -12.43 -0.40 5.72
C LYS A 226 -11.00 -0.81 5.36
N PHE A 227 -10.01 -0.21 6.02
CA PHE A 227 -8.60 -0.57 5.83
C PHE A 227 -8.18 -1.77 6.69
N ALA A 228 -8.70 -1.86 7.92
CA ALA A 228 -8.14 -2.73 8.97
C ALA A 228 -9.05 -3.93 9.34
N GLN A 229 -10.28 -4.04 8.80
CA GLN A 229 -11.21 -5.11 9.18
C GLN A 229 -10.73 -6.53 8.88
N TRP A 230 -9.73 -6.69 8.03
CA TRP A 230 -9.13 -7.98 7.71
C TRP A 230 -8.09 -8.44 8.73
N LEU A 231 -7.61 -7.52 9.59
CA LEU A 231 -6.65 -7.85 10.64
C LEU A 231 -7.34 -8.72 11.71
N PRO A 232 -6.73 -9.84 12.13
CA PRO A 232 -7.26 -10.64 13.22
C PRO A 232 -7.36 -9.83 14.51
N ALA A 233 -8.46 -9.96 15.24
CA ALA A 233 -8.73 -9.12 16.43
C ALA A 233 -7.63 -9.21 17.50
N HIS A 234 -7.00 -10.36 17.64
CA HIS A 234 -5.96 -10.60 18.66
C HIS A 234 -4.60 -9.93 18.34
N VAL A 235 -4.36 -9.53 17.06
CA VAL A 235 -3.14 -8.80 16.68
C VAL A 235 -3.33 -7.29 16.71
N LEU A 236 -4.59 -6.81 16.80
CA LEU A 236 -4.85 -5.38 16.88
C LEU A 236 -4.21 -4.77 18.13
N PRO A 237 -3.57 -3.59 18.00
CA PRO A 237 -3.01 -2.92 19.17
C PRO A 237 -4.12 -2.63 20.17
N SER A 238 -3.91 -3.02 21.45
CA SER A 238 -4.86 -2.68 22.50
C SER A 238 -5.01 -1.16 22.60
N GLN A 239 -6.23 -0.66 22.66
CA GLN A 239 -6.54 0.76 22.87
C GLN A 239 -6.31 1.20 24.33
N ARG A 240 -5.38 0.59 25.04
CA ARG A 240 -4.98 1.09 26.36
C ARG A 240 -4.25 2.41 26.13
N GLY A 241 -4.83 3.49 26.68
CA GLY A 241 -4.16 4.77 26.78
C GLY A 241 -2.78 4.62 27.46
N PRO A 242 -1.91 5.65 27.38
CA PRO A 242 -0.61 5.59 28.01
C PRO A 242 -0.78 5.15 29.46
N GLU A 243 -0.06 4.08 29.87
CA GLU A 243 -0.03 3.68 31.26
C GLU A 243 0.40 4.89 32.07
N THR A 244 -0.50 5.38 32.93
CA THR A 244 -0.15 6.41 33.91
C THR A 244 0.98 5.85 34.74
N PRO A 245 2.16 6.51 34.82
CA PRO A 245 3.23 6.03 35.70
C PRO A 245 2.66 5.96 37.11
N LEU A 246 2.72 4.77 37.71
CA LEU A 246 2.48 4.63 39.14
C LEU A 246 3.54 5.47 39.86
N LEU A 247 3.07 6.51 40.54
CA LEU A 247 3.87 7.35 41.44
C LEU A 247 4.42 6.52 42.64
#